data_84b48fd6548629f72f212393666f83b3
#
_entry.id   84b48fd6548629f72f212393666f83b3
#
_cell.length_a   1.000
_cell.length_b   1.000
_cell.length_c   1.000
_cell.angle_alpha   90.00
_cell.angle_beta   90.00
_cell.angle_gamma   90.00
#
_symmetry.space_group_name_H-M   'P 1'
#
loop_
_entity.id
_entity.type
_entity.pdbx_description
1 polymer ?
#
loop_
_entity_poly.entity_id
_entity_poly.type
_entity_poly.pdbx_seq_one_letter_code
_entity_poly.pdbx_strand_id
1 'polypeptide(L)'
;MTPLADAGLLGALLIQFPWSFRHTPENLEHLVRVFSMLAGFRLVLEVRHGSWNNEDMFAFLKEHRVGFCNVDQPVIGNSLRPSSRVTSPVGYFRLHGRNYQNWFREDAGRDARYDYLYPKSEIREVARLIKAVTQTAEETYAITNNHFRGQALVNALDILEELDGVPPAAPPLLSAAYPQPKT
;
A
#
# COMPACT_ATOMS: atom_id res chain seq x y z
N MET A 1 0.20 9.12 19.70
CA MET A 1 -0.90 8.94 18.70
C MET A 1 -2.22 9.50 19.22
N THR A 2 -2.51 9.44 20.49
CA THR A 2 -3.74 9.99 21.11
C THR A 2 -4.07 11.43 20.69
N PRO A 3 -3.11 12.40 20.66
CA PRO A 3 -3.43 13.77 20.22
C PRO A 3 -3.95 13.88 18.78
N LEU A 4 -3.46 13.03 17.86
CA LEU A 4 -3.96 13.00 16.47
C LEU A 4 -5.35 12.37 16.39
N ALA A 5 -5.58 11.31 17.17
CA ALA A 5 -6.88 10.65 17.23
C ALA A 5 -7.93 11.59 17.83
N ASP A 6 -7.62 12.27 18.95
CA ASP A 6 -8.50 13.23 19.62
C ASP A 6 -8.84 14.43 18.72
N ALA A 7 -7.92 14.83 17.85
CA ALA A 7 -8.14 15.87 16.84
C ALA A 7 -8.88 15.40 15.58
N GLY A 8 -9.23 14.11 15.46
CA GLY A 8 -9.84 13.53 14.27
C GLY A 8 -8.90 13.48 13.03
N LEU A 9 -7.59 13.63 13.25
CA LEU A 9 -6.59 13.68 12.18
C LEU A 9 -5.91 12.32 11.91
N LEU A 10 -6.25 11.28 12.67
CA LEU A 10 -5.71 9.93 12.49
C LEU A 10 -6.66 9.10 11.62
N GLY A 11 -6.33 8.92 10.35
CA GLY A 11 -7.10 8.10 9.41
C GLY A 11 -7.02 6.60 9.75
N ALA A 12 -5.80 6.05 9.77
CA ALA A 12 -5.54 4.65 10.11
C ALA A 12 -4.13 4.48 10.69
N LEU A 13 -3.94 3.43 11.49
CA LEU A 13 -2.65 3.01 12.02
C LEU A 13 -2.16 1.78 11.26
N LEU A 14 -1.08 1.95 10.51
CA LEU A 14 -0.45 0.87 9.75
C LEU A 14 0.48 0.05 10.64
N ILE A 15 0.24 -1.26 10.71
CA ILE A 15 1.11 -2.27 11.32
C ILE A 15 1.79 -3.02 10.18
N GLN A 16 3.11 -2.93 10.10
CA GLN A 16 3.87 -3.47 8.98
C GLN A 16 4.84 -4.55 9.44
N PHE A 17 4.85 -5.69 8.73
CA PHE A 17 5.80 -6.78 8.94
C PHE A 17 6.65 -7.06 7.69
N PRO A 18 7.90 -7.54 7.87
CA PRO A 18 8.79 -7.87 6.77
C PRO A 18 8.34 -9.15 6.05
N TRP A 19 8.95 -9.43 4.89
CA TRP A 19 8.68 -10.64 4.09
C TRP A 19 8.92 -11.95 4.85
N SER A 20 9.84 -11.95 5.83
CA SER A 20 10.10 -13.11 6.69
C SER A 20 8.96 -13.46 7.65
N PHE A 21 8.04 -12.53 7.90
CA PHE A 21 6.85 -12.76 8.74
C PHE A 21 5.84 -13.59 7.95
N ARG A 22 5.72 -14.88 8.30
CA ARG A 22 4.88 -15.85 7.60
C ARG A 22 3.63 -16.17 8.38
N HIS A 23 2.61 -16.68 7.70
CA HIS A 23 1.38 -17.16 8.32
C HIS A 23 1.67 -18.46 9.08
N THR A 24 1.82 -18.37 10.39
CA THR A 24 1.99 -19.47 11.34
C THR A 24 1.09 -19.22 12.55
N PRO A 25 0.75 -20.26 13.34
CA PRO A 25 -0.04 -20.10 14.57
C PRO A 25 0.57 -19.07 15.53
N GLU A 26 1.88 -19.09 15.73
CA GLU A 26 2.58 -18.17 16.64
C GLU A 26 2.47 -16.71 16.18
N ASN A 27 2.57 -16.49 14.86
CA ASN A 27 2.41 -15.16 14.28
C ASN A 27 0.96 -14.67 14.33
N LEU A 28 -0.01 -15.56 14.20
CA LEU A 28 -1.43 -15.20 14.43
C LEU A 28 -1.67 -14.78 15.88
N GLU A 29 -1.17 -15.55 16.86
CA GLU A 29 -1.23 -15.16 18.28
C GLU A 29 -0.53 -13.83 18.53
N HIS A 30 0.62 -13.59 17.88
CA HIS A 30 1.31 -12.31 17.97
C HIS A 30 0.43 -11.17 17.43
N LEU A 31 -0.25 -11.35 16.30
CA LEU A 31 -1.18 -10.35 15.74
C LEU A 31 -2.34 -10.07 16.69
N VAL A 32 -2.94 -11.09 17.32
CA VAL A 32 -4.01 -10.90 18.33
C VAL A 32 -3.53 -9.99 19.46
N ARG A 33 -2.33 -10.24 19.99
CA ARG A 33 -1.74 -9.39 21.05
C ARG A 33 -1.52 -7.96 20.58
N VAL A 34 -0.98 -7.77 19.36
CA VAL A 34 -0.76 -6.42 18.80
C VAL A 34 -2.08 -5.69 18.58
N PHE A 35 -3.09 -6.35 18.04
CA PHE A 35 -4.41 -5.75 17.83
C PHE A 35 -5.06 -5.36 19.15
N SER A 36 -4.94 -6.20 20.19
CA SER A 36 -5.45 -5.90 21.53
C SER A 36 -4.75 -4.69 22.17
N MET A 37 -3.43 -4.57 22.02
CA MET A 37 -2.67 -3.41 22.53
C MET A 37 -3.02 -2.10 21.83
N LEU A 38 -3.47 -2.18 20.58
CA LEU A 38 -3.81 -1.03 19.74
C LEU A 38 -5.34 -0.86 19.59
N ALA A 39 -6.11 -1.52 20.45
CA ALA A 39 -7.57 -1.39 20.46
C ALA A 39 -7.97 0.10 20.60
N GLY A 40 -8.98 0.51 19.84
CA GLY A 40 -9.41 1.90 19.80
C GLY A 40 -8.88 2.70 18.58
N PHE A 41 -7.91 2.15 17.85
CA PHE A 41 -7.46 2.71 16.56
C PHE A 41 -8.04 1.94 15.38
N ARG A 42 -8.24 2.61 14.25
CA ARG A 42 -8.50 1.92 12.97
C ARG A 42 -7.19 1.31 12.48
N LEU A 43 -7.08 -0.02 12.52
CA LEU A 43 -5.86 -0.73 12.22
C LEU A 43 -5.83 -1.20 10.76
N VAL A 44 -4.65 -1.17 10.16
CA VAL A 44 -4.35 -1.77 8.85
C VAL A 44 -3.10 -2.63 8.99
N LEU A 45 -3.16 -3.86 8.47
CA LEU A 45 -2.04 -4.79 8.49
C LEU A 45 -1.39 -4.89 7.11
N GLU A 46 -0.09 -4.62 7.04
CA GLU A 46 0.75 -4.91 5.89
C GLU A 46 1.61 -6.14 6.17
N VAL A 47 1.42 -7.16 5.35
CA VAL A 47 2.27 -8.34 5.26
C VAL A 47 2.75 -8.50 3.82
N ARG A 48 3.84 -9.21 3.59
CA ARG A 48 4.48 -9.28 2.27
C ARG A 48 4.63 -10.68 1.70
N HIS A 49 4.55 -11.71 2.55
CA HIS A 49 4.69 -13.10 2.14
C HIS A 49 3.35 -13.69 1.69
N GLY A 50 3.37 -14.48 0.60
CA GLY A 50 2.16 -15.06 0.00
C GLY A 50 1.40 -16.05 0.89
N SER A 51 2.02 -16.56 1.97
CA SER A 51 1.31 -17.42 2.94
C SER A 51 0.10 -16.72 3.60
N TRP A 52 0.09 -15.40 3.61
CA TRP A 52 -1.01 -14.59 4.17
C TRP A 52 -2.20 -14.43 3.21
N ASN A 53 -2.05 -14.84 1.93
CA ASN A 53 -3.11 -14.74 0.93
C ASN A 53 -4.02 -15.97 0.99
N ASN A 54 -4.84 -16.07 2.01
CA ASN A 54 -5.83 -17.14 2.19
C ASN A 54 -7.10 -16.60 2.83
N GLU A 55 -8.22 -17.29 2.63
CA GLU A 55 -9.53 -16.84 3.09
C GLU A 55 -9.65 -16.84 4.63
N ASP A 56 -8.98 -17.77 5.32
CA ASP A 56 -8.99 -17.81 6.80
C ASP A 56 -8.36 -16.53 7.37
N MET A 57 -7.27 -16.06 6.75
CA MET A 57 -6.65 -14.79 7.14
C MET A 57 -7.57 -13.60 6.89
N PHE A 58 -8.27 -13.56 5.76
CA PHE A 58 -9.20 -12.46 5.49
C PHE A 58 -10.42 -12.50 6.43
N ALA A 59 -10.91 -13.68 6.79
CA ALA A 59 -11.95 -13.83 7.82
C ALA A 59 -11.46 -13.37 9.19
N PHE A 60 -10.24 -13.77 9.59
CA PHE A 60 -9.59 -13.33 10.82
C PHE A 60 -9.47 -11.80 10.90
N LEU A 61 -9.01 -11.13 9.83
CA LEU A 61 -8.91 -9.67 9.79
C LEU A 61 -10.29 -9.00 9.90
N LYS A 62 -11.32 -9.55 9.23
CA LYS A 62 -12.70 -9.03 9.33
C LYS A 62 -13.24 -9.14 10.76
N GLU A 63 -13.04 -10.28 11.41
CA GLU A 63 -13.44 -10.50 12.81
C GLU A 63 -12.82 -9.45 13.74
N HIS A 64 -11.53 -9.14 13.55
CA HIS A 64 -10.81 -8.14 14.33
C HIS A 64 -10.98 -6.71 13.84
N ARG A 65 -11.75 -6.47 12.75
CA ARG A 65 -11.95 -5.17 12.11
C ARG A 65 -10.65 -4.50 11.69
N VAL A 66 -9.67 -5.28 11.24
CA VAL A 66 -8.37 -4.81 10.75
C VAL A 66 -8.37 -4.78 9.22
N GLY A 67 -7.97 -3.65 8.64
CA GLY A 67 -7.84 -3.50 7.19
C GLY A 67 -6.66 -4.31 6.64
N PHE A 68 -6.85 -4.97 5.51
CA PHE A 68 -5.76 -5.58 4.77
C PHE A 68 -5.10 -4.53 3.87
N CYS A 69 -3.77 -4.38 3.99
CA CYS A 69 -3.02 -3.53 3.07
C CYS A 69 -2.78 -4.27 1.74
N ASN A 70 -3.40 -3.79 0.67
CA ASN A 70 -3.13 -4.26 -0.67
C ASN A 70 -1.77 -3.71 -1.13
N VAL A 71 -0.79 -4.58 -1.31
CA VAL A 71 0.59 -4.19 -1.60
C VAL A 71 0.90 -4.40 -3.08
N ASP A 72 1.50 -3.40 -3.73
CA ASP A 72 2.17 -3.54 -5.01
C ASP A 72 3.69 -3.49 -4.79
N GLN A 73 4.35 -4.58 -5.13
CA GLN A 73 5.78 -4.83 -4.94
C GLN A 73 6.28 -5.82 -6.00
N PRO A 74 7.60 -6.01 -6.18
CA PRO A 74 8.10 -7.09 -7.02
C PRO A 74 7.60 -8.46 -6.55
N VAL A 75 6.99 -9.21 -7.45
CA VAL A 75 6.51 -10.57 -7.15
C VAL A 75 7.66 -11.55 -7.36
N ILE A 76 8.45 -11.76 -6.31
CA ILE A 76 9.62 -12.64 -6.30
C ILE A 76 9.33 -13.81 -5.34
N GLY A 77 9.48 -15.04 -5.84
CA GLY A 77 9.18 -16.23 -5.06
C GLY A 77 7.74 -16.23 -4.56
N ASN A 78 7.56 -16.42 -3.25
CA ASN A 78 6.25 -16.41 -2.62
C ASN A 78 5.89 -15.04 -2.02
N SER A 79 6.05 -13.97 -2.80
CA SER A 79 5.58 -12.63 -2.41
C SER A 79 4.08 -12.48 -2.64
N LEU A 80 3.43 -11.63 -1.83
CA LEU A 80 2.05 -11.21 -2.10
C LEU A 80 1.95 -10.55 -3.48
N ARG A 81 0.85 -10.85 -4.15
CA ARG A 81 0.48 -10.22 -5.42
C ARG A 81 -0.49 -9.06 -5.18
N PRO A 82 -0.51 -8.06 -6.08
CA PRO A 82 -1.52 -7.00 -6.03
C PRO A 82 -2.94 -7.58 -5.95
N SER A 83 -3.77 -6.96 -5.11
CA SER A 83 -5.15 -7.39 -4.86
C SER A 83 -6.07 -6.19 -4.61
N SER A 84 -7.37 -6.45 -4.44
CA SER A 84 -8.38 -5.45 -4.08
C SER A 84 -9.20 -5.94 -2.86
N ARG A 85 -8.53 -6.47 -1.86
CA ARG A 85 -9.17 -7.02 -0.66
C ARG A 85 -9.61 -5.91 0.29
N VAL A 86 -10.82 -6.06 0.83
CA VAL A 86 -11.39 -5.18 1.86
C VAL A 86 -11.80 -6.05 3.04
N THR A 87 -11.21 -5.78 4.21
CA THR A 87 -11.46 -6.53 5.45
C THR A 87 -11.94 -5.65 6.60
N SER A 88 -11.99 -4.33 6.40
CA SER A 88 -12.50 -3.34 7.34
C SER A 88 -13.12 -2.17 6.56
N PRO A 89 -13.77 -1.19 7.21
CA PRO A 89 -14.21 0.04 6.54
C PRO A 89 -13.09 0.84 5.86
N VAL A 90 -11.82 0.57 6.21
CA VAL A 90 -10.65 1.23 5.63
C VAL A 90 -10.04 0.36 4.53
N GLY A 91 -10.08 0.84 3.29
CA GLY A 91 -9.30 0.33 2.18
C GLY A 91 -7.87 0.92 2.20
N TYR A 92 -6.86 0.10 1.91
CA TYR A 92 -5.49 0.58 2.00
C TYR A 92 -4.60 -0.03 0.92
N PHE A 93 -3.83 0.82 0.25
CA PHE A 93 -2.84 0.43 -0.75
C PHE A 93 -1.47 0.98 -0.41
N ARG A 94 -0.42 0.19 -0.68
CA ARG A 94 0.97 0.67 -0.69
C ARG A 94 1.68 0.21 -1.95
N LEU A 95 2.18 1.19 -2.71
CA LEU A 95 2.90 0.99 -3.95
C LEU A 95 4.39 1.19 -3.68
N HIS A 96 5.14 0.10 -3.64
CA HIS A 96 6.58 0.12 -3.30
C HIS A 96 7.48 0.25 -4.55
N GLY A 97 6.91 0.17 -5.74
CA GLY A 97 7.67 0.00 -6.98
C GLY A 97 7.91 -1.47 -7.31
N ARG A 98 8.16 -1.74 -8.61
CA ARG A 98 8.43 -3.10 -9.11
C ARG A 98 9.90 -3.25 -9.55
N ASN A 99 10.85 -2.70 -8.77
CA ASN A 99 12.27 -2.80 -9.05
C ASN A 99 12.80 -4.19 -8.69
N TYR A 100 12.62 -5.16 -9.59
CA TYR A 100 13.06 -6.55 -9.41
C TYR A 100 14.57 -6.70 -9.20
N GLN A 101 15.37 -5.84 -9.80
CA GLN A 101 16.84 -5.94 -9.77
C GLN A 101 17.41 -5.62 -8.38
N ASN A 102 16.82 -4.67 -7.66
CA ASN A 102 17.36 -4.15 -6.42
C ASN A 102 16.55 -4.56 -5.17
N TRP A 103 15.44 -5.30 -5.34
CA TRP A 103 14.51 -5.55 -4.24
C TRP A 103 15.13 -6.29 -3.05
N PHE A 104 15.92 -7.34 -3.32
CA PHE A 104 16.60 -8.15 -2.29
C PHE A 104 18.13 -7.98 -2.28
N ARG A 105 18.66 -7.01 -3.03
CA ARG A 105 20.10 -6.76 -3.02
C ARG A 105 20.51 -6.10 -1.71
N GLU A 106 21.39 -6.76 -0.96
CA GLU A 106 21.90 -6.24 0.32
C GLU A 106 22.86 -5.06 0.12
N ASP A 107 23.63 -5.06 -1.00
CA ASP A 107 24.57 -4.01 -1.38
C ASP A 107 23.91 -2.80 -2.08
N ALA A 108 22.64 -2.93 -2.47
CA ALA A 108 21.89 -1.81 -2.98
C ALA A 108 21.58 -0.83 -1.84
N GLY A 109 21.89 0.44 -2.00
CA GLY A 109 21.54 1.47 -1.03
C GLY A 109 20.04 1.43 -0.68
N ARG A 110 19.70 1.94 0.52
CA ARG A 110 18.32 1.90 1.04
C ARG A 110 17.26 2.35 0.02
N ASP A 111 17.57 3.34 -0.80
CA ASP A 111 16.62 3.97 -1.72
C ASP A 111 16.58 3.27 -3.09
N ALA A 112 17.60 2.46 -3.44
CA ALA A 112 17.68 1.82 -4.76
C ALA A 112 16.50 0.88 -5.05
N ARG A 113 15.97 0.19 -4.03
CA ARG A 113 14.78 -0.68 -4.19
C ARG A 113 13.50 0.08 -4.51
N TYR A 114 13.44 1.37 -4.16
CA TYR A 114 12.30 2.27 -4.39
C TYR A 114 12.48 3.17 -5.62
N ASP A 115 13.59 2.99 -6.36
CA ASP A 115 13.82 3.66 -7.64
C ASP A 115 13.03 2.96 -8.73
N TYR A 116 11.77 3.32 -8.85
CA TYR A 116 10.85 2.76 -9.82
C TYR A 116 9.74 3.75 -10.17
N LEU A 117 9.74 4.24 -11.40
CA LEU A 117 8.64 5.03 -11.94
C LEU A 117 7.65 4.09 -12.63
N TYR A 118 6.44 3.96 -12.09
CA TYR A 118 5.40 3.14 -12.71
C TYR A 118 5.03 3.68 -14.08
N PRO A 119 5.05 2.85 -15.13
CA PRO A 119 4.54 3.25 -16.44
C PRO A 119 3.01 3.37 -16.41
N LYS A 120 2.44 4.17 -17.30
CA LYS A 120 0.98 4.42 -17.39
C LYS A 120 0.14 3.14 -17.48
N SER A 121 0.64 2.06 -18.11
CA SER A 121 -0.06 0.77 -18.15
C SER A 121 -0.25 0.16 -16.77
N GLU A 122 0.78 0.18 -15.92
CA GLU A 122 0.70 -0.34 -14.56
C GLU A 122 -0.11 0.58 -13.63
N ILE A 123 -0.03 1.90 -13.84
CA ILE A 123 -0.89 2.86 -13.13
C ILE A 123 -2.36 2.56 -13.39
N ARG A 124 -2.75 2.27 -14.65
CA ARG A 124 -4.13 1.86 -14.98
C ARG A 124 -4.55 0.56 -14.29
N GLU A 125 -3.65 -0.41 -14.15
CA GLU A 125 -3.93 -1.64 -13.41
C GLU A 125 -4.17 -1.35 -11.93
N VAL A 126 -3.30 -0.58 -11.30
CA VAL A 126 -3.41 -0.17 -9.89
C VAL A 126 -4.68 0.64 -9.66
N ALA A 127 -4.98 1.63 -10.50
CA ALA A 127 -6.17 2.46 -10.38
C ALA A 127 -7.46 1.62 -10.45
N ARG A 128 -7.51 0.57 -11.30
CA ARG A 128 -8.64 -0.37 -11.32
C ARG A 128 -8.81 -1.12 -10.00
N LEU A 129 -7.72 -1.56 -9.37
CA LEU A 129 -7.76 -2.22 -8.07
C LEU A 129 -8.21 -1.26 -6.96
N ILE A 130 -7.69 -0.03 -6.96
CA ILE A 130 -8.11 1.02 -6.03
C ILE A 130 -9.61 1.30 -6.21
N LYS A 131 -10.08 1.49 -7.44
CA LYS A 131 -11.50 1.74 -7.74
C LYS A 131 -12.40 0.60 -7.26
N ALA A 132 -11.97 -0.66 -7.35
CA ALA A 132 -12.73 -1.79 -6.82
C ALA A 132 -12.84 -1.73 -5.28
N VAL A 133 -11.80 -1.29 -4.59
CA VAL A 133 -11.82 -1.13 -3.12
C VAL A 133 -12.70 0.05 -2.70
N THR A 134 -12.65 1.19 -3.41
CA THR A 134 -13.49 2.37 -3.08
C THR A 134 -14.99 2.11 -3.20
N GLN A 135 -15.40 1.05 -3.90
CA GLN A 135 -16.82 0.67 -4.00
C GLN A 135 -17.35 -0.01 -2.73
N THR A 136 -16.47 -0.52 -1.88
CA THR A 136 -16.85 -1.31 -0.68
C THR A 136 -16.31 -0.75 0.61
N ALA A 137 -15.18 -0.03 0.58
CA ALA A 137 -14.62 0.65 1.74
C ALA A 137 -15.28 2.03 1.93
N GLU A 138 -15.42 2.47 3.19
CA GLU A 138 -15.92 3.81 3.52
C GLU A 138 -14.86 4.87 3.19
N GLU A 139 -13.60 4.53 3.37
CA GLU A 139 -12.45 5.41 3.17
C GLU A 139 -11.29 4.60 2.60
N THR A 140 -10.57 5.15 1.61
CA THR A 140 -9.45 4.45 0.96
C THR A 140 -8.22 5.33 0.92
N TYR A 141 -7.10 4.78 1.39
CA TYR A 141 -5.77 5.39 1.33
C TYR A 141 -4.91 4.66 0.30
N ALA A 142 -4.32 5.40 -0.63
CA ALA A 142 -3.34 4.88 -1.58
C ALA A 142 -2.01 5.63 -1.38
N ILE A 143 -0.99 4.92 -0.90
CA ILE A 143 0.30 5.49 -0.53
C ILE A 143 1.37 5.02 -1.51
N THR A 144 1.95 5.95 -2.23
CA THR A 144 3.08 5.70 -3.12
C THR A 144 4.41 5.75 -2.34
N ASN A 145 5.14 4.65 -2.32
CA ASN A 145 6.39 4.49 -1.55
C ASN A 145 7.64 4.48 -2.42
N ASN A 146 7.51 4.57 -3.73
CA ASN A 146 8.60 4.67 -4.70
C ASN A 146 9.19 6.09 -4.71
N HIS A 147 9.71 6.54 -3.55
CA HIS A 147 10.01 7.93 -3.23
C HIS A 147 11.26 8.50 -3.92
N PHE A 148 12.09 7.65 -4.55
CA PHE A 148 13.33 8.10 -5.18
C PHE A 148 13.06 9.20 -6.22
N ARG A 149 13.80 10.30 -6.14
CA ARG A 149 13.70 11.47 -7.04
C ARG A 149 12.30 12.06 -7.24
N GLY A 150 11.37 11.85 -6.30
CA GLY A 150 10.01 12.37 -6.41
C GLY A 150 9.04 11.52 -7.25
N GLN A 151 9.45 10.32 -7.69
CA GLN A 151 8.63 9.40 -8.50
C GLN A 151 7.31 9.05 -7.79
N ALA A 152 7.32 8.96 -6.47
CA ALA A 152 6.10 8.72 -5.68
C ALA A 152 5.03 9.78 -5.94
N LEU A 153 5.43 11.06 -5.97
CA LEU A 153 4.49 12.15 -6.24
C LEU A 153 3.97 12.11 -7.68
N VAL A 154 4.85 11.81 -8.65
CA VAL A 154 4.44 11.64 -10.05
C VAL A 154 3.35 10.57 -10.16
N ASN A 155 3.61 9.37 -9.61
CA ASN A 155 2.67 8.27 -9.69
C ASN A 155 1.39 8.49 -8.86
N ALA A 156 1.46 9.24 -7.75
CA ALA A 156 0.26 9.65 -7.03
C ALA A 156 -0.64 10.54 -7.91
N LEU A 157 -0.08 11.50 -8.62
CA LEU A 157 -0.81 12.35 -9.58
C LEU A 157 -1.36 11.53 -10.76
N ASP A 158 -0.58 10.59 -11.30
CA ASP A 158 -1.02 9.68 -12.35
C ASP A 158 -2.22 8.82 -11.91
N ILE A 159 -2.21 8.32 -10.67
CA ILE A 159 -3.33 7.56 -10.10
C ILE A 159 -4.58 8.45 -9.96
N LEU A 160 -4.44 9.68 -9.47
CA LEU A 160 -5.55 10.61 -9.37
C LEU A 160 -6.15 10.91 -10.75
N GLU A 161 -5.31 11.14 -11.77
CA GLU A 161 -5.77 11.33 -13.16
C GLU A 161 -6.59 10.12 -13.65
N GLU A 162 -6.13 8.90 -13.40
CA GLU A 162 -6.86 7.67 -13.81
C GLU A 162 -8.17 7.45 -13.03
N LEU A 163 -8.24 7.93 -11.78
CA LEU A 163 -9.45 7.80 -10.95
C LEU A 163 -10.50 8.85 -11.28
N ASP A 164 -10.07 10.10 -11.47
CA ASP A 164 -10.95 11.27 -11.60
C ASP A 164 -11.18 11.67 -13.07
N GLY A 165 -10.35 11.17 -13.99
CA GLY A 165 -10.40 11.50 -15.42
C GLY A 165 -9.90 12.91 -15.75
N VAL A 166 -9.31 13.61 -14.78
CA VAL A 166 -8.78 14.97 -14.94
C VAL A 166 -7.35 15.03 -14.39
N PRO A 167 -6.36 15.49 -15.18
CA PRO A 167 -5.00 15.61 -14.70
C PRO A 167 -4.92 16.65 -13.56
N PRO A 168 -4.40 16.24 -12.37
CA PRO A 168 -4.25 17.16 -11.26
C PRO A 168 -3.11 18.15 -11.53
N ALA A 169 -3.18 19.34 -10.88
CA ALA A 169 -2.12 20.34 -10.97
C ALA A 169 -0.84 19.81 -10.34
N ALA A 170 0.23 19.67 -11.13
CA ALA A 170 1.53 19.27 -10.64
C ALA A 170 2.37 20.48 -10.20
N PRO A 171 3.19 20.36 -9.12
CA PRO A 171 4.15 21.42 -8.75
C PRO A 171 5.11 21.73 -9.90
N PRO A 172 5.49 23.00 -10.15
CA PRO A 172 6.31 23.38 -11.29
C PRO A 172 7.65 22.64 -11.39
N LEU A 173 8.32 22.40 -10.26
CA LEU A 173 9.59 21.67 -10.22
C LEU A 173 9.40 20.18 -10.63
N LEU A 174 8.27 19.59 -10.26
CA LEU A 174 7.96 18.21 -10.65
C LEU A 174 7.70 18.13 -12.14
N SER A 175 6.90 19.06 -12.70
CA SER A 175 6.62 19.12 -14.14
C SER A 175 7.89 19.37 -14.98
N ALA A 176 8.87 20.12 -14.46
CA ALA A 176 10.16 20.31 -15.11
C ALA A 176 11.02 19.04 -15.11
N ALA A 177 11.00 18.27 -14.00
CA ALA A 177 11.78 17.03 -13.86
C ALA A 177 11.13 15.84 -14.62
N TYR A 178 9.81 15.84 -14.72
CA TYR A 178 8.99 14.78 -15.35
C TYR A 178 8.01 15.41 -16.34
N PRO A 179 8.49 15.89 -17.50
CA PRO A 179 7.61 16.48 -18.50
C PRO A 179 6.65 15.40 -19.02
N GLN A 180 5.34 15.67 -18.92
CA GLN A 180 4.34 14.80 -19.54
C GLN A 180 4.54 14.84 -21.06
N PRO A 181 4.44 13.68 -21.76
CA PRO A 181 4.49 13.69 -23.23
C PRO A 181 3.37 14.61 -23.72
N LYS A 182 3.74 15.56 -24.60
CA LYS A 182 2.74 16.39 -25.28
C LYS A 182 1.85 15.46 -26.09
N THR A 183 0.58 15.35 -25.72
CA THR A 183 -0.45 14.68 -26.53
C THR A 183 -0.68 15.43 -27.82
#